data_0128b391fa2c26fbc8ed2c29ad16e00d
#
_entry.id   0128b391fa2c26fbc8ed2c29ad16e00d
#
_cell.length_a   1.000
_cell.length_b   1.000
_cell.length_c   1.000
_cell.angle_alpha   90.00
_cell.angle_beta   90.00
_cell.angle_gamma   90.00
#
_symmetry.space_group_name_H-M   'P 1'
#
loop_
_entity.id
_entity.type
_entity.pdbx_description
1 polymer ?
#
loop_
_entity_poly.entity_id
_entity_poly.type
_entity_poly.pdbx_seq_one_letter_code
_entity_poly.pdbx_strand_id
1 'polypeptide(L)'
;DASEQRIIDQIMIELDGSDNKGKLGANAILGVSLAAAHAAADCAELPLYQYLGGPNSHVLPVPMMNILNGGAHADSDVDIQEFMIAPIGAESFKQAYEWGAAVYHSLKKVLKDKGLATGLGDEGGFAPNLPSNAAALDLILDAIKAAGFEPGKDVALALDVAASEFFEDGKYTFEGQAKTCLLYTSDAADYLL
;
A
#
# COMPACT_ATOMS: atom_id res chain seq x y z
N ASP A 1 -12.10 -29.73 9.69
CA ASP A 1 -12.54 -28.84 10.72
C ASP A 1 -12.08 -27.40 10.40
N ALA A 2 -12.96 -26.40 10.56
CA ALA A 2 -12.64 -25.02 10.26
C ALA A 2 -11.52 -24.45 11.14
N SER A 3 -11.32 -25.02 12.33
CA SER A 3 -10.23 -24.60 13.24
C SER A 3 -8.83 -25.03 12.79
N GLU A 4 -8.75 -25.96 11.83
CA GLU A 4 -7.49 -26.46 11.30
C GLU A 4 -6.96 -25.62 10.12
N GLN A 5 -6.86 -24.30 10.34
CA GLN A 5 -6.51 -23.30 9.33
C GLN A 5 -5.31 -23.71 8.47
N ARG A 6 -4.22 -24.13 9.08
CA ARG A 6 -2.99 -24.51 8.36
C ARG A 6 -3.19 -25.70 7.44
N ILE A 7 -4.02 -26.66 7.85
CA ILE A 7 -4.34 -27.85 7.02
C ILE A 7 -5.19 -27.43 5.83
N ILE A 8 -6.20 -26.60 6.04
CA ILE A 8 -7.07 -26.06 4.99
C ILE A 8 -6.24 -25.30 3.96
N ASP A 9 -5.38 -24.38 4.40
CA ASP A 9 -4.53 -23.58 3.53
C ASP A 9 -3.56 -24.47 2.75
N GLN A 10 -2.95 -25.47 3.39
CA GLN A 10 -2.04 -26.39 2.74
C GLN A 10 -2.74 -27.24 1.67
N ILE A 11 -3.94 -27.75 1.95
CA ILE A 11 -4.74 -28.52 0.98
C ILE A 11 -5.05 -27.66 -0.25
N MET A 12 -5.39 -26.37 -0.07
CA MET A 12 -5.67 -25.48 -1.21
C MET A 12 -4.41 -25.20 -2.04
N ILE A 13 -3.27 -25.00 -1.39
CA ILE A 13 -1.98 -24.78 -2.07
C ILE A 13 -1.59 -26.03 -2.88
N GLU A 14 -1.73 -27.22 -2.31
CA GLU A 14 -1.44 -28.49 -2.98
C GLU A 14 -2.40 -28.76 -4.14
N LEU A 15 -3.69 -28.42 -3.98
CA LEU A 15 -4.70 -28.55 -5.03
C LEU A 15 -4.42 -27.60 -6.21
N ASP A 16 -3.95 -26.40 -5.92
CA ASP A 16 -3.49 -25.46 -6.95
C ASP A 16 -2.25 -26.00 -7.66
N GLY A 17 -1.23 -26.40 -6.92
CA GLY A 17 -0.03 -27.05 -7.42
C GLY A 17 0.87 -26.15 -8.28
N SER A 18 0.60 -24.84 -8.36
CA SER A 18 1.44 -23.87 -9.04
C SER A 18 2.21 -23.00 -8.04
N ASP A 19 3.41 -22.51 -8.43
CA ASP A 19 4.27 -21.74 -7.54
C ASP A 19 3.63 -20.40 -7.11
N ASN A 20 2.78 -19.82 -7.98
CA ASN A 20 2.16 -18.52 -7.81
C ASN A 20 0.65 -18.57 -7.55
N LYS A 21 0.08 -19.73 -7.23
CA LYS A 21 -1.38 -19.92 -7.06
C LYS A 21 -2.20 -19.53 -8.30
N GLY A 22 -1.62 -19.73 -9.49
CA GLY A 22 -2.17 -19.28 -10.77
C GLY A 22 -3.32 -20.14 -11.29
N LYS A 23 -3.49 -21.39 -10.81
CA LYS A 23 -4.52 -22.31 -11.31
C LYS A 23 -5.89 -22.04 -10.68
N LEU A 24 -5.97 -21.94 -9.36
CA LEU A 24 -7.20 -21.61 -8.63
C LEU A 24 -7.39 -20.10 -8.48
N GLY A 25 -6.29 -19.36 -8.48
CA GLY A 25 -6.26 -17.94 -8.23
C GLY A 25 -6.13 -17.59 -6.74
N ALA A 26 -5.28 -16.61 -6.44
CA ALA A 26 -4.99 -16.21 -5.06
C ALA A 26 -6.24 -15.72 -4.32
N ASN A 27 -7.16 -15.01 -4.99
CA ASN A 27 -8.38 -14.50 -4.39
C ASN A 27 -9.33 -15.63 -3.95
N ALA A 28 -9.45 -16.71 -4.74
CA ALA A 28 -10.28 -17.85 -4.37
C ALA A 28 -9.71 -18.58 -3.15
N ILE A 29 -8.39 -18.80 -3.13
CA ILE A 29 -7.68 -19.43 -2.00
C ILE A 29 -7.86 -18.56 -0.74
N LEU A 30 -7.62 -17.26 -0.83
CA LEU A 30 -7.78 -16.33 0.28
C LEU A 30 -9.23 -16.27 0.78
N GLY A 31 -10.21 -16.29 -0.14
CA GLY A 31 -11.63 -16.27 0.22
C GLY A 31 -12.03 -17.47 1.07
N VAL A 32 -11.57 -18.69 0.73
CA VAL A 32 -11.84 -19.90 1.52
C VAL A 32 -11.07 -19.87 2.85
N SER A 33 -9.81 -19.42 2.84
CA SER A 33 -9.00 -19.29 4.04
C SER A 33 -9.63 -18.35 5.06
N LEU A 34 -10.09 -17.17 4.62
CA LEU A 34 -10.79 -16.20 5.47
C LEU A 34 -12.14 -16.73 5.98
N ALA A 35 -12.91 -17.41 5.14
CA ALA A 35 -14.18 -18.01 5.55
C ALA A 35 -13.99 -19.06 6.65
N ALA A 36 -12.95 -19.90 6.53
CA ALA A 36 -12.60 -20.87 7.57
C ALA A 36 -12.21 -20.18 8.88
N ALA A 37 -11.38 -19.13 8.82
CA ALA A 37 -10.99 -18.37 10.00
C ALA A 37 -12.19 -17.70 10.69
N HIS A 38 -13.10 -17.09 9.93
CA HIS A 38 -14.34 -16.53 10.46
C HIS A 38 -15.22 -17.58 11.15
N ALA A 39 -15.43 -18.75 10.48
CA ALA A 39 -16.23 -19.82 11.05
C ALA A 39 -15.62 -20.35 12.37
N ALA A 40 -14.29 -20.49 12.43
CA ALA A 40 -13.60 -20.93 13.63
C ALA A 40 -13.68 -19.88 14.76
N ALA A 41 -13.56 -18.61 14.42
CA ALA A 41 -13.73 -17.52 15.38
C ALA A 41 -15.15 -17.47 15.97
N ASP A 42 -16.18 -17.63 15.13
CA ASP A 42 -17.58 -17.70 15.55
C ASP A 42 -17.83 -18.91 16.48
N CYS A 43 -17.27 -20.08 16.15
CA CYS A 43 -17.36 -21.25 17.02
C CYS A 43 -16.67 -21.05 18.37
N ALA A 44 -15.64 -20.22 18.43
CA ALA A 44 -14.94 -19.87 19.64
C ALA A 44 -15.60 -18.69 20.40
N GLU A 45 -16.66 -18.11 19.87
CA GLU A 45 -17.34 -16.90 20.39
C GLU A 45 -16.38 -15.70 20.52
N LEU A 46 -15.41 -15.59 19.59
CA LEU A 46 -14.41 -14.52 19.55
C LEU A 46 -14.55 -13.69 18.28
N PRO A 47 -14.30 -12.38 18.33
CA PRO A 47 -14.11 -11.59 17.12
C PRO A 47 -12.82 -12.06 16.40
N LEU A 48 -12.82 -12.02 15.06
CA LEU A 48 -11.75 -12.54 14.25
C LEU A 48 -10.35 -12.03 14.64
N TYR A 49 -10.24 -10.74 14.96
CA TYR A 49 -8.96 -10.16 15.35
C TYR A 49 -8.39 -10.78 16.64
N GLN A 50 -9.24 -11.14 17.60
CA GLN A 50 -8.85 -11.82 18.82
C GLN A 50 -8.52 -13.30 18.58
N TYR A 51 -9.33 -13.96 17.75
CA TYR A 51 -9.07 -15.35 17.36
C TYR A 51 -7.71 -15.52 16.70
N LEU A 52 -7.36 -14.63 15.77
CA LEU A 52 -6.06 -14.66 15.06
C LEU A 52 -4.90 -14.12 15.88
N GLY A 53 -5.11 -13.02 16.61
CA GLY A 53 -4.04 -12.29 17.29
C GLY A 53 -3.87 -12.63 18.77
N GLY A 54 -4.80 -13.40 19.34
CA GLY A 54 -4.79 -13.76 20.76
C GLY A 54 -5.22 -12.62 21.69
N PRO A 55 -5.08 -12.81 23.02
CA PRO A 55 -5.64 -11.90 24.02
C PRO A 55 -5.03 -10.49 24.04
N ASN A 56 -3.85 -10.32 23.46
CA ASN A 56 -3.15 -9.03 23.40
C ASN A 56 -3.39 -8.24 22.12
N SER A 57 -4.24 -8.72 21.22
CA SER A 57 -4.56 -8.04 19.95
C SER A 57 -5.55 -6.89 20.16
N HIS A 58 -5.10 -5.78 20.71
CA HIS A 58 -5.91 -4.59 20.99
C HIS A 58 -5.28 -3.28 20.51
N VAL A 59 -4.12 -3.37 19.86
CA VAL A 59 -3.41 -2.20 19.33
C VAL A 59 -3.69 -2.05 17.84
N LEU A 60 -4.26 -0.91 17.46
CA LEU A 60 -4.42 -0.56 16.05
C LEU A 60 -3.07 -0.11 15.49
N PRO A 61 -2.69 -0.56 14.27
CA PRO A 61 -1.48 -0.08 13.61
C PRO A 61 -1.60 1.39 13.20
N VAL A 62 -0.46 2.04 12.95
CA VAL A 62 -0.47 3.32 12.25
C VAL A 62 -1.05 3.10 10.84
N PRO A 63 -2.11 3.83 10.45
CA PRO A 63 -2.68 3.65 9.12
C PRO A 63 -1.74 4.16 8.04
N MET A 64 -1.51 3.36 7.01
CA MET A 64 -0.92 3.81 5.75
C MET A 64 -2.06 4.17 4.79
N MET A 65 -1.97 5.35 4.20
CA MET A 65 -3.03 5.89 3.34
C MET A 65 -2.46 6.23 1.98
N ASN A 66 -2.93 5.56 0.92
CA ASN A 66 -2.57 5.88 -0.44
C ASN A 66 -3.22 7.21 -0.86
N ILE A 67 -2.42 8.21 -1.24
CA ILE A 67 -2.89 9.55 -1.58
C ILE A 67 -2.51 9.99 -2.99
N LEU A 68 -1.55 9.30 -3.63
CA LEU A 68 -1.16 9.54 -5.02
C LEU A 68 -0.83 8.21 -5.68
N ASN A 69 -1.35 8.02 -6.88
CA ASN A 69 -1.19 6.80 -7.68
C ASN A 69 -0.33 7.04 -8.91
N GLY A 70 0.43 6.03 -9.27
CA GLY A 70 1.13 5.89 -10.54
C GLY A 70 1.06 4.44 -11.03
N GLY A 71 1.99 4.01 -11.86
CA GLY A 71 2.09 2.66 -12.38
C GLY A 71 0.79 2.15 -12.99
N ALA A 72 0.42 0.91 -12.70
CA ALA A 72 -0.80 0.28 -13.22
C ALA A 72 -2.10 0.90 -12.68
N HIS A 73 -2.06 1.71 -11.61
CA HIS A 73 -3.22 2.34 -10.99
C HIS A 73 -3.52 3.75 -11.53
N ALA A 74 -2.74 4.24 -12.49
CA ALA A 74 -2.92 5.56 -13.09
C ALA A 74 -2.45 5.58 -14.55
N ASP A 75 -3.10 6.40 -15.36
CA ASP A 75 -2.62 6.72 -16.72
C ASP A 75 -1.63 7.89 -16.63
N SER A 76 -0.39 7.60 -16.20
CA SER A 76 0.65 8.58 -15.96
C SER A 76 2.04 8.01 -16.22
N ASP A 77 3.05 8.89 -16.40
CA ASP A 77 4.46 8.51 -16.56
C ASP A 77 5.19 8.21 -15.23
N VAL A 78 4.45 8.16 -14.12
CA VAL A 78 4.99 7.80 -12.80
C VAL A 78 4.95 6.28 -12.64
N ASP A 79 6.11 5.64 -12.45
CA ASP A 79 6.19 4.18 -12.40
C ASP A 79 5.73 3.57 -11.08
N ILE A 80 6.04 4.21 -9.95
CA ILE A 80 5.66 3.72 -8.61
C ILE A 80 4.14 3.72 -8.47
N GLN A 81 3.59 2.58 -8.06
CA GLN A 81 2.16 2.33 -8.07
C GLN A 81 1.41 3.13 -7.00
N GLU A 82 1.94 3.16 -5.76
CA GLU A 82 1.31 3.86 -4.65
C GLU A 82 2.29 4.71 -3.85
N PHE A 83 1.89 5.95 -3.62
CA PHE A 83 2.56 6.85 -2.70
C PHE A 83 1.66 7.06 -1.50
N MET A 84 2.10 6.57 -0.35
CA MET A 84 1.35 6.55 0.88
C MET A 84 1.93 7.51 1.91
N ILE A 85 1.07 7.93 2.83
CA ILE A 85 1.46 8.62 4.06
C ILE A 85 1.12 7.76 5.26
N ALA A 86 1.96 7.88 6.29
CA ALA A 86 1.78 7.25 7.59
C ALA A 86 1.93 8.31 8.70
N PRO A 87 0.85 8.69 9.39
CA PRO A 87 0.89 9.69 10.46
C PRO A 87 1.50 9.11 11.75
N ILE A 88 2.83 8.93 11.75
CA ILE A 88 3.59 8.25 12.81
C ILE A 88 3.68 9.04 14.11
N GLY A 89 3.51 10.37 14.06
CA GLY A 89 3.54 11.25 15.23
C GLY A 89 2.19 11.34 15.95
N ALA A 90 1.12 10.72 15.43
CA ALA A 90 -0.20 10.79 16.03
C ALA A 90 -0.29 9.90 17.29
N GLU A 91 -0.96 10.40 18.32
CA GLU A 91 -1.15 9.71 19.61
C GLU A 91 -2.27 8.67 19.60
N SER A 92 -3.11 8.67 18.55
CA SER A 92 -4.23 7.73 18.40
C SER A 92 -4.57 7.48 16.95
N PHE A 93 -5.23 6.34 16.66
CA PHE A 93 -5.70 6.01 15.32
C PHE A 93 -6.67 7.08 14.78
N LYS A 94 -7.55 7.64 15.62
CA LYS A 94 -8.45 8.72 15.22
C LYS A 94 -7.68 9.95 14.78
N GLN A 95 -6.68 10.37 15.54
CA GLN A 95 -5.83 11.51 15.20
C GLN A 95 -5.02 11.23 13.92
N ALA A 96 -4.47 10.04 13.77
CA ALA A 96 -3.77 9.64 12.54
C ALA A 96 -4.68 9.72 11.31
N TYR A 97 -5.92 9.27 11.42
CA TYR A 97 -6.91 9.37 10.35
C TYR A 97 -7.25 10.83 10.00
N GLU A 98 -7.45 11.69 11.01
CA GLU A 98 -7.70 13.12 10.83
C GLU A 98 -6.53 13.84 10.14
N TRP A 99 -5.30 13.51 10.52
CA TRP A 99 -4.09 14.05 9.89
C TRP A 99 -3.94 13.60 8.44
N GLY A 100 -4.19 12.31 8.18
CA GLY A 100 -4.17 11.79 6.81
C GLY A 100 -5.19 12.48 5.91
N ALA A 101 -6.42 12.68 6.39
CA ALA A 101 -7.45 13.43 5.67
C ALA A 101 -7.04 14.89 5.41
N ALA A 102 -6.42 15.56 6.40
CA ALA A 102 -5.92 16.92 6.24
C ALA A 102 -4.84 17.02 5.16
N VAL A 103 -3.87 16.08 5.16
CA VAL A 103 -2.83 16.02 4.12
C VAL A 103 -3.43 15.74 2.75
N TYR A 104 -4.38 14.80 2.63
CA TYR A 104 -5.07 14.50 1.38
C TYR A 104 -5.76 15.72 0.78
N HIS A 105 -6.50 16.48 1.60
CA HIS A 105 -7.15 17.71 1.15
C HIS A 105 -6.15 18.82 0.80
N SER A 106 -5.05 18.90 1.53
CA SER A 106 -3.95 19.79 1.21
C SER A 106 -3.30 19.44 -0.13
N LEU A 107 -3.04 18.15 -0.39
CA LEU A 107 -2.51 17.67 -1.66
C LEU A 107 -3.43 18.04 -2.83
N LYS A 108 -4.75 17.90 -2.66
CA LYS A 108 -5.72 18.32 -3.67
C LYS A 108 -5.60 19.80 -4.02
N LYS A 109 -5.37 20.64 -3.01
CA LYS A 109 -5.18 22.07 -3.20
C LYS A 109 -3.85 22.36 -3.91
N VAL A 110 -2.76 21.75 -3.45
CA VAL A 110 -1.43 21.90 -4.08
C VAL A 110 -1.47 21.52 -5.57
N LEU A 111 -2.13 20.39 -5.91
CA LEU A 111 -2.29 19.96 -7.30
C LEU A 111 -3.06 21.01 -8.13
N LYS A 112 -4.18 21.53 -7.61
CA LYS A 112 -4.96 22.57 -8.28
C LYS A 112 -4.18 23.86 -8.49
N ASP A 113 -3.46 24.32 -7.47
CA ASP A 113 -2.69 25.55 -7.53
C ASP A 113 -1.54 25.46 -8.54
N LYS A 114 -1.04 24.25 -8.79
CA LYS A 114 -0.04 23.93 -9.83
C LYS A 114 -0.66 23.61 -11.21
N GLY A 115 -1.99 23.63 -11.35
CA GLY A 115 -2.69 23.32 -12.61
C GLY A 115 -2.66 21.82 -12.98
N LEU A 116 -2.40 20.95 -12.02
CA LEU A 116 -2.34 19.49 -12.21
C LEU A 116 -3.72 18.85 -12.03
N ALA A 117 -3.89 17.67 -12.65
CA ALA A 117 -5.12 16.91 -12.54
C ALA A 117 -5.38 16.43 -11.09
N THR A 118 -6.66 16.44 -10.69
CA THR A 118 -7.12 15.89 -9.40
C THR A 118 -8.10 14.73 -9.61
N GLY A 119 -8.01 14.05 -10.75
CA GLY A 119 -8.66 12.77 -10.99
C GLY A 119 -8.10 11.70 -10.06
N LEU A 120 -8.90 10.68 -9.77
CA LEU A 120 -8.50 9.61 -8.88
C LEU A 120 -8.03 8.40 -9.68
N GLY A 121 -7.02 7.72 -9.19
CA GLY A 121 -6.64 6.39 -9.61
C GLY A 121 -7.54 5.32 -8.98
N ASP A 122 -7.25 4.06 -9.25
CA ASP A 122 -8.09 2.93 -8.87
C ASP A 122 -8.27 2.76 -7.35
N GLU A 123 -7.31 3.24 -6.57
CA GLU A 123 -7.31 3.14 -5.10
C GLU A 123 -7.56 4.46 -4.36
N GLY A 124 -8.13 5.45 -5.05
CA GLY A 124 -8.57 6.70 -4.44
C GLY A 124 -7.50 7.76 -4.22
N GLY A 125 -6.24 7.49 -4.51
CA GLY A 125 -5.17 8.50 -4.61
C GLY A 125 -5.34 9.34 -5.88
N PHE A 126 -4.81 10.57 -5.87
CA PHE A 126 -4.78 11.40 -7.07
C PHE A 126 -3.82 10.82 -8.12
N ALA A 127 -4.16 10.98 -9.39
CA ALA A 127 -3.37 10.47 -10.51
C ALA A 127 -2.95 11.62 -11.46
N PRO A 128 -2.12 12.58 -11.01
CA PRO A 128 -1.59 13.61 -11.87
C PRO A 128 -0.53 13.05 -12.81
N ASN A 129 -0.43 13.58 -14.03
CA ASN A 129 0.73 13.30 -14.86
C ASN A 129 1.92 14.15 -14.39
N LEU A 130 3.01 13.47 -13.99
CA LEU A 130 4.20 14.08 -13.40
C LEU A 130 5.46 13.60 -14.16
N PRO A 131 6.52 14.43 -14.19
CA PRO A 131 7.72 14.12 -14.97
C PRO A 131 8.61 13.03 -14.34
N SER A 132 8.40 12.66 -13.08
CA SER A 132 9.19 11.65 -12.37
C SER A 132 8.54 11.20 -11.06
N ASN A 133 9.00 10.07 -10.52
CA ASN A 133 8.61 9.60 -9.20
C ASN A 133 9.03 10.59 -8.08
N ALA A 134 10.19 11.22 -8.21
CA ALA A 134 10.66 12.26 -7.28
C ALA A 134 9.70 13.46 -7.23
N ALA A 135 9.15 13.88 -8.36
CA ALA A 135 8.18 14.97 -8.40
C ALA A 135 6.88 14.64 -7.63
N ALA A 136 6.48 13.36 -7.61
CA ALA A 136 5.35 12.91 -6.79
C ALA A 136 5.65 13.04 -5.30
N LEU A 137 6.84 12.62 -4.87
CA LEU A 137 7.28 12.74 -3.48
C LEU A 137 7.34 14.21 -3.03
N ASP A 138 7.90 15.10 -3.86
CA ASP A 138 7.97 16.53 -3.57
C ASP A 138 6.58 17.16 -3.37
N LEU A 139 5.60 16.77 -4.19
CA LEU A 139 4.22 17.23 -4.04
C LEU A 139 3.60 16.80 -2.71
N ILE A 140 3.87 15.56 -2.28
CA ILE A 140 3.37 15.04 -1.02
C ILE A 140 4.06 15.76 0.16
N LEU A 141 5.37 15.97 0.09
CA LEU A 141 6.10 16.73 1.10
C LEU A 141 5.58 18.18 1.22
N ASP A 142 5.30 18.85 0.09
CA ASP A 142 4.65 20.15 0.07
C ASP A 142 3.27 20.12 0.73
N ALA A 143 2.48 19.05 0.45
CA ALA A 143 1.15 18.89 1.03
C ALA A 143 1.17 18.65 2.54
N ILE A 144 2.13 17.85 3.04
CA ILE A 144 2.34 17.60 4.48
C ILE A 144 2.64 18.93 5.19
N LYS A 145 3.60 19.71 4.66
CA LYS A 145 3.96 21.03 5.21
C LYS A 145 2.80 22.01 5.16
N ALA A 146 2.07 22.06 4.04
CA ALA A 146 0.91 22.94 3.87
C ALA A 146 -0.26 22.56 4.80
N ALA A 147 -0.35 21.30 5.21
CA ALA A 147 -1.30 20.82 6.23
C ALA A 147 -0.84 21.16 7.67
N GLY A 148 0.36 21.70 7.86
CA GLY A 148 0.91 22.10 9.15
C GLY A 148 1.69 21.01 9.89
N PHE A 149 2.10 19.94 9.20
CA PHE A 149 2.85 18.83 9.78
C PHE A 149 4.31 18.82 9.33
N GLU A 150 5.17 18.19 10.14
CA GLU A 150 6.59 18.01 9.87
C GLU A 150 6.81 16.64 9.19
N PRO A 151 7.32 16.63 7.91
CA PRO A 151 7.63 15.38 7.23
C PRO A 151 8.68 14.55 7.97
N GLY A 152 8.46 13.23 8.06
CA GLY A 152 9.36 12.30 8.73
C GLY A 152 9.24 12.27 10.26
N LYS A 153 8.56 13.25 10.86
CA LYS A 153 8.33 13.30 12.31
C LYS A 153 6.84 13.11 12.64
N ASP A 154 5.97 13.95 12.08
CA ASP A 154 4.53 13.82 12.26
C ASP A 154 3.93 12.84 11.25
N VAL A 155 4.33 12.98 9.98
CA VAL A 155 3.84 12.17 8.87
C VAL A 155 5.02 11.65 8.04
N ALA A 156 5.18 10.34 7.99
CA ALA A 156 6.16 9.66 7.15
C ALA A 156 5.57 9.32 5.77
N LEU A 157 6.46 9.06 4.81
CA LEU A 157 6.13 8.53 3.49
C LEU A 157 6.29 7.01 3.50
N ALA A 158 5.46 6.33 2.70
CA ALA A 158 5.61 4.92 2.39
C ALA A 158 5.29 4.70 0.91
N LEU A 159 5.89 3.69 0.30
CA LEU A 159 5.74 3.38 -1.11
C LEU A 159 5.32 1.92 -1.29
N ASP A 160 4.40 1.68 -2.20
CA ASP A 160 4.26 0.40 -2.85
C ASP A 160 4.74 0.54 -4.30
N VAL A 161 5.87 -0.04 -4.56
CA VAL A 161 6.55 0.10 -5.85
C VAL A 161 5.97 -0.84 -6.90
N ALA A 162 5.35 -1.95 -6.47
CA ALA A 162 4.86 -3.03 -7.33
C ALA A 162 5.93 -3.53 -8.31
N ALA A 163 7.10 -3.86 -7.79
CA ALA A 163 8.32 -4.14 -8.57
C ALA A 163 8.19 -5.22 -9.65
N SER A 164 7.24 -6.16 -9.51
CA SER A 164 6.93 -7.17 -10.52
C SER A 164 6.46 -6.58 -11.85
N GLU A 165 5.82 -5.40 -11.82
CA GLU A 165 5.32 -4.70 -13.01
C GLU A 165 6.46 -4.15 -13.90
N PHE A 166 7.64 -3.95 -13.32
CA PHE A 166 8.83 -3.44 -14.02
C PHE A 166 9.78 -4.54 -14.49
N PHE A 167 9.52 -5.80 -14.10
CA PHE A 167 10.43 -6.90 -14.33
C PHE A 167 10.06 -7.66 -15.60
N GLU A 168 10.93 -7.58 -16.59
CA GLU A 168 10.82 -8.32 -17.85
C GLU A 168 12.21 -8.81 -18.30
N ASP A 169 12.29 -10.04 -18.79
CA ASP A 169 13.53 -10.64 -19.31
C ASP A 169 14.76 -10.52 -18.38
N GLY A 170 14.56 -10.67 -17.07
CA GLY A 170 15.65 -10.65 -16.09
C GLY A 170 16.15 -9.24 -15.71
N LYS A 171 15.45 -8.20 -16.10
CA LYS A 171 15.80 -6.79 -15.82
C LYS A 171 14.60 -6.01 -15.31
N TYR A 172 14.87 -4.98 -14.53
CA TYR A 172 13.89 -3.97 -14.16
C TYR A 172 14.00 -2.77 -15.10
N THR A 173 12.86 -2.29 -15.59
CA THR A 173 12.81 -1.01 -16.32
C THR A 173 12.15 0.02 -15.44
N PHE A 174 12.91 1.02 -15.00
CA PHE A 174 12.45 2.07 -14.10
C PHE A 174 12.86 3.44 -14.63
N GLU A 175 11.93 4.36 -14.74
CA GLU A 175 12.09 5.68 -15.37
C GLU A 175 12.75 5.59 -16.76
N GLY A 176 12.28 4.60 -17.54
CA GLY A 176 12.79 4.35 -18.90
C GLY A 176 14.21 3.76 -18.98
N GLN A 177 14.81 3.40 -17.84
CA GLN A 177 16.14 2.82 -17.77
C GLN A 177 16.12 1.36 -17.33
N ALA A 178 16.83 0.49 -18.05
CA ALA A 178 17.01 -0.89 -17.63
C ALA A 178 18.02 -0.96 -16.47
N LYS A 179 17.61 -1.55 -15.34
CA LYS A 179 18.43 -1.71 -14.13
C LYS A 179 18.57 -3.19 -13.78
N THR A 180 19.71 -3.56 -13.20
CA THR A 180 19.85 -4.88 -12.57
C THR A 180 19.09 -4.91 -11.25
N CYS A 181 18.79 -6.11 -10.76
CA CYS A 181 18.13 -6.30 -9.47
C CYS A 181 18.84 -5.55 -8.33
N LEU A 182 20.18 -5.55 -8.32
CA LEU A 182 20.98 -4.86 -7.30
C LEU A 182 20.85 -3.33 -7.42
N LEU A 183 20.89 -2.76 -8.61
CA LEU A 183 20.73 -1.31 -8.80
C LEU A 183 19.33 -0.85 -8.43
N TYR A 184 18.30 -1.63 -8.79
CA TYR A 184 16.93 -1.33 -8.42
C TYR A 184 16.73 -1.28 -6.90
N THR A 185 17.25 -2.27 -6.16
CA THR A 185 17.13 -2.29 -4.69
C THR A 185 17.94 -1.18 -4.01
N SER A 186 19.08 -0.78 -4.56
CA SER A 186 19.87 0.35 -4.05
C SER A 186 19.14 1.68 -4.26
N ASP A 187 18.62 1.91 -5.47
CA ASP A 187 17.89 3.13 -5.79
C ASP A 187 16.59 3.25 -4.97
N ALA A 188 15.88 2.15 -4.75
CA ALA A 188 14.68 2.16 -3.91
C ALA A 188 14.99 2.59 -2.45
N ALA A 189 16.17 2.28 -1.93
CA ALA A 189 16.59 2.71 -0.59
C ALA A 189 16.88 4.22 -0.51
N ASP A 190 17.29 4.85 -1.61
CA ASP A 190 17.58 6.29 -1.67
C ASP A 190 16.31 7.16 -1.64
N TYR A 191 15.14 6.59 -1.95
CA TYR A 191 13.83 7.27 -1.84
C TYR A 191 13.18 7.18 -0.45
N LEU A 192 13.80 6.46 0.49
CA LEU A 192 13.28 6.24 1.85
C LEU A 192 13.85 7.23 2.88
N LEU A 193 14.18 8.45 2.49
CA LEU A 193 14.64 9.50 3.40
C LEU A 193 13.51 10.32 3.99
#